data_4fdcede7e601e1a195d1ac8cbc2e83dc
#
_entry.id   4fdcede7e601e1a195d1ac8cbc2e83dc
#
_cell.length_a   1.000
_cell.length_b   1.000
_cell.length_c   1.000
_cell.angle_alpha   90.00
_cell.angle_beta   90.00
_cell.angle_gamma   90.00
#
_symmetry.space_group_name_H-M   'P 1'
#
loop_
_entity.id
_entity.type
_entity.pdbx_description
1 polymer ?
#
loop_
_entity_poly.entity_id
_entity_poly.type
_entity_poly.pdbx_seq_one_letter_code
_entity_poly.pdbx_strand_id
1 'polypeptide(L)'
;DLPELDANFSIVGFGGQTNSGIMLWAFEDWADRDRSQAEIQADLQERLAPVAGVQAFVFSPPSLPGAGGGLPISLVVQSTGDPAQVYEVAEQIREEAQASGRFIVVQNSLAYDTTQVLVSVDRDRAAALNLPASQIGSTLSLLVGDGAISRFDRDSNSYDVIMQVPQEYRDNPERLGEFHVRSLTGEMVPLSAVVTIETRVAPQAIEQFNQLNSATLTALPMIGTSTGDGLAMLEDIARPLLPGGFFIDYAAQSRLEKSEGSTIIVAFVLAIVVIYLVLAAQFESARDPLIILMSVPLSIFGVIVPLNLGLGTLNIYTQVGLITLIGLITKHGILLVEFANQLRREQGLDRAAGMIASARLRLRPILMTTAATALGVVPLMTADGAGAAARFAMGLVIFSGITVGTIFTLFVVPTVYVLVSRKEMAPPAEEPESEDRTHSAA
;
A
#
# COMPACT_ATOMS: atom_id res chain seq x y z
N ASP A 1 -9.49 7.78 28.52
CA ASP A 1 -8.53 8.88 28.73
C ASP A 1 -7.15 8.38 28.33
N LEU A 2 -6.57 8.97 27.27
CA LEU A 2 -5.21 8.76 26.82
C LEU A 2 -4.43 10.04 27.11
N PRO A 3 -3.32 9.99 27.88
CA PRO A 3 -2.55 11.17 28.20
C PRO A 3 -1.90 11.84 26.97
N GLU A 4 -1.65 11.06 25.92
CA GLU A 4 -1.01 11.53 24.68
C GLU A 4 -1.98 12.06 23.63
N LEU A 5 -3.27 12.17 23.95
CA LEU A 5 -4.30 12.62 23.03
C LEU A 5 -4.38 14.15 23.00
N ASP A 6 -4.03 14.76 21.87
CA ASP A 6 -4.20 16.19 21.63
C ASP A 6 -5.64 16.50 21.17
N ALA A 7 -6.12 15.81 20.13
CA ALA A 7 -7.47 16.03 19.60
C ALA A 7 -8.10 14.73 19.08
N ASN A 8 -9.44 14.69 19.09
CA ASN A 8 -10.19 13.64 18.43
C ASN A 8 -11.28 14.21 17.54
N PHE A 9 -11.57 13.49 16.48
CA PHE A 9 -12.65 13.81 15.56
C PHE A 9 -13.40 12.53 15.19
N SER A 10 -14.72 12.52 15.37
CA SER A 10 -15.55 11.35 15.05
C SER A 10 -16.59 11.68 14.00
N ILE A 11 -16.75 10.77 13.05
CA ILE A 11 -17.79 10.81 12.02
C ILE A 11 -18.66 9.58 12.24
N VAL A 12 -19.93 9.80 12.53
CA VAL A 12 -20.94 8.75 12.58
C VAL A 12 -21.64 8.71 11.22
N GLY A 13 -21.91 7.51 10.71
CA GLY A 13 -22.48 7.35 9.36
C GLY A 13 -21.46 7.52 8.24
N PHE A 14 -20.19 7.16 8.50
CA PHE A 14 -19.13 7.27 7.51
C PHE A 14 -19.42 6.41 6.27
N GLY A 15 -19.24 7.00 5.07
CA GLY A 15 -19.56 6.32 3.80
C GLY A 15 -21.06 6.12 3.54
N GLY A 16 -21.94 6.84 4.25
CA GLY A 16 -23.38 6.69 4.13
C GLY A 16 -23.96 5.50 4.90
N GLN A 17 -23.16 4.83 5.70
CA GLN A 17 -23.57 3.68 6.49
C GLN A 17 -24.05 4.11 7.88
N THR A 18 -25.30 3.78 8.24
CA THR A 18 -25.90 4.20 9.51
C THR A 18 -25.35 3.46 10.73
N ASN A 19 -24.75 2.29 10.53
CA ASN A 19 -24.24 1.41 11.57
C ASN A 19 -22.70 1.47 11.71
N SER A 20 -22.03 2.38 11.03
CA SER A 20 -20.57 2.52 11.08
C SER A 20 -20.15 3.94 11.41
N GLY A 21 -18.95 4.08 11.93
CA GLY A 21 -18.32 5.35 12.20
C GLY A 21 -16.80 5.24 12.15
N ILE A 22 -16.15 6.36 11.96
CA ILE A 22 -14.70 6.47 12.05
C ILE A 22 -14.33 7.50 13.10
N MET A 23 -13.35 7.20 13.92
CA MET A 23 -12.78 8.11 14.88
C MET A 23 -11.30 8.33 14.56
N LEU A 24 -10.93 9.56 14.35
CA LEU A 24 -9.56 9.98 14.10
C LEU A 24 -9.00 10.58 15.39
N TRP A 25 -7.83 10.14 15.79
CA TRP A 25 -7.11 10.64 16.95
C TRP A 25 -5.81 11.28 16.51
N ALA A 26 -5.66 12.56 16.86
CA ALA A 26 -4.40 13.26 16.77
C ALA A 26 -3.71 13.17 18.13
N PHE A 27 -2.46 12.77 18.12
CA PHE A 27 -1.63 12.68 19.32
C PHE A 27 -0.70 13.89 19.40
N GLU A 28 -0.23 14.20 20.59
CA GLU A 28 0.85 15.17 20.82
C GLU A 28 2.08 14.85 19.96
N ASP A 29 2.97 15.81 19.80
CA ASP A 29 4.21 15.64 19.04
C ASP A 29 5.05 14.46 19.55
N TRP A 30 5.81 13.84 18.67
CA TRP A 30 6.62 12.66 18.98
C TRP A 30 7.62 12.89 20.13
N ALA A 31 8.11 14.13 20.29
CA ALA A 31 9.04 14.51 21.36
C ALA A 31 8.37 14.60 22.73
N ASP A 32 7.05 14.80 22.78
CA ASP A 32 6.27 15.02 23.99
C ASP A 32 5.54 13.75 24.45
N ARG A 33 5.74 12.62 23.73
CA ARG A 33 5.13 11.32 24.02
C ARG A 33 6.14 10.30 24.51
N ASP A 34 5.78 9.58 25.56
CA ASP A 34 6.58 8.47 26.09
C ASP A 34 6.35 7.16 25.30
N ARG A 35 5.14 7.00 24.70
CA ARG A 35 4.75 5.78 23.98
C ARG A 35 4.72 5.99 22.48
N SER A 36 5.16 4.96 21.75
CA SER A 36 5.04 4.92 20.29
C SER A 36 3.58 4.74 19.85
N GLN A 37 3.27 5.14 18.60
CA GLN A 37 1.94 4.93 18.02
C GLN A 37 1.53 3.45 18.02
N ALA A 38 2.46 2.52 17.82
CA ALA A 38 2.19 1.09 17.83
C ALA A 38 1.79 0.56 19.21
N GLU A 39 2.43 1.07 20.28
CA GLU A 39 2.09 0.72 21.66
C GLU A 39 0.73 1.28 22.05
N ILE A 40 0.42 2.53 21.67
CA ILE A 40 -0.89 3.14 21.89
C ILE A 40 -1.97 2.38 21.13
N GLN A 41 -1.71 1.97 19.87
CA GLN A 41 -2.63 1.18 19.06
C GLN A 41 -2.97 -0.16 19.73
N ALA A 42 -1.97 -0.86 20.27
CA ALA A 42 -2.16 -2.13 20.97
C ALA A 42 -3.00 -1.97 22.25
N ASP A 43 -2.69 -0.97 23.08
CA ASP A 43 -3.43 -0.62 24.30
C ASP A 43 -4.89 -0.27 23.99
N LEU A 44 -5.11 0.54 22.95
CA LEU A 44 -6.46 0.90 22.52
C LEU A 44 -7.26 -0.28 22.01
N GLN A 45 -6.66 -1.17 21.22
CA GLN A 45 -7.31 -2.36 20.71
C GLN A 45 -7.75 -3.28 21.88
N GLU A 46 -6.91 -3.40 22.91
CA GLU A 46 -7.24 -4.18 24.12
C GLU A 46 -8.40 -3.55 24.91
N ARG A 47 -8.39 -2.22 25.08
CA ARG A 47 -9.46 -1.50 25.79
C ARG A 47 -10.79 -1.50 25.05
N LEU A 48 -10.78 -1.55 23.72
CA LEU A 48 -11.98 -1.56 22.90
C LEU A 48 -12.58 -2.96 22.74
N ALA A 49 -11.79 -4.02 22.88
CA ALA A 49 -12.26 -5.40 22.74
C ALA A 49 -13.45 -5.78 23.61
N PRO A 50 -13.58 -5.34 24.89
CA PRO A 50 -14.71 -5.69 25.75
C PRO A 50 -15.98 -4.86 25.49
N VAL A 51 -15.97 -3.88 24.59
CA VAL A 51 -17.13 -3.02 24.33
C VAL A 51 -18.18 -3.82 23.56
N ALA A 52 -19.27 -4.20 24.22
CA ALA A 52 -20.35 -4.97 23.63
C ALA A 52 -21.17 -4.16 22.62
N GLY A 53 -21.59 -4.80 21.54
CA GLY A 53 -22.46 -4.20 20.53
C GLY A 53 -21.74 -3.39 19.45
N VAL A 54 -20.41 -3.25 19.53
CA VAL A 54 -19.56 -2.56 18.53
C VAL A 54 -18.35 -3.42 18.23
N GLN A 55 -18.01 -3.53 16.97
CA GLN A 55 -16.71 -4.05 16.55
C GLN A 55 -15.79 -2.87 16.24
N ALA A 56 -14.81 -2.63 17.09
CA ALA A 56 -13.86 -1.52 16.95
C ALA A 56 -12.47 -2.04 16.55
N PHE A 57 -11.90 -1.43 15.54
CA PHE A 57 -10.57 -1.74 15.04
C PHE A 57 -9.71 -0.49 15.02
N VAL A 58 -8.53 -0.57 15.62
CA VAL A 58 -7.55 0.53 15.63
C VAL A 58 -6.50 0.24 14.58
N PHE A 59 -6.32 1.17 13.65
CA PHE A 59 -5.31 1.05 12.61
C PHE A 59 -4.65 2.41 12.33
N SER A 60 -3.40 2.37 11.90
CA SER A 60 -2.70 3.56 11.45
C SER A 60 -2.99 3.82 9.99
N PRO A 61 -3.21 5.09 9.59
CA PRO A 61 -3.34 5.41 8.17
C PRO A 61 -2.08 5.00 7.41
N PRO A 62 -2.21 4.55 6.15
CA PRO A 62 -1.05 4.16 5.36
C PRO A 62 -0.14 5.35 5.10
N SER A 63 1.17 5.11 5.09
CA SER A 63 2.19 6.16 4.90
C SER A 63 2.28 6.68 3.46
N LEU A 64 1.68 5.99 2.50
CA LEU A 64 1.69 6.37 1.08
C LEU A 64 0.36 7.02 0.69
N PRO A 65 0.39 8.15 -0.01
CA PRO A 65 -0.81 8.76 -0.57
C PRO A 65 -1.50 7.82 -1.57
N GLY A 66 -2.83 7.76 -1.54
CA GLY A 66 -3.60 6.93 -2.47
C GLY A 66 -3.80 5.47 -2.06
N ALA A 67 -3.22 5.04 -0.96
CA ALA A 67 -3.42 3.69 -0.44
C ALA A 67 -4.82 3.45 0.18
N GLY A 68 -5.69 4.47 0.19
CA GLY A 68 -7.02 4.39 0.79
C GLY A 68 -6.98 4.43 2.31
N GLY A 69 -8.17 4.52 2.94
CA GLY A 69 -8.34 4.36 4.39
C GLY A 69 -8.92 2.99 4.70
N GLY A 70 -8.62 2.43 5.86
CA GLY A 70 -9.17 1.15 6.31
C GLY A 70 -8.10 0.09 6.58
N LEU A 71 -8.54 -1.17 6.60
CA LEU A 71 -7.65 -2.30 6.83
C LEU A 71 -6.66 -2.49 5.67
N PRO A 72 -5.43 -2.97 5.93
CA PRO A 72 -4.32 -2.95 4.96
C PRO A 72 -4.51 -3.90 3.77
N ILE A 73 -5.28 -4.95 3.92
CA ILE A 73 -5.57 -5.90 2.85
C ILE A 73 -6.97 -5.63 2.29
N SER A 74 -7.09 -5.56 0.96
CA SER A 74 -8.36 -5.36 0.26
C SER A 74 -8.41 -6.27 -0.96
N LEU A 75 -9.20 -7.35 -0.88
CA LEU A 75 -9.47 -8.32 -1.93
C LEU A 75 -10.89 -8.10 -2.44
N VAL A 76 -11.06 -7.88 -3.74
CA VAL A 76 -12.36 -7.68 -4.36
C VAL A 76 -12.82 -8.97 -5.03
N VAL A 77 -13.95 -9.50 -4.59
CA VAL A 77 -14.65 -10.61 -5.23
C VAL A 77 -15.72 -10.02 -6.13
N GLN A 78 -15.71 -10.35 -7.41
CA GLN A 78 -16.60 -9.74 -8.40
C GLN A 78 -17.21 -10.76 -9.34
N SER A 79 -18.44 -10.50 -9.80
CA SER A 79 -19.16 -11.35 -10.74
C SER A 79 -20.18 -10.53 -11.56
N THR A 80 -20.58 -11.08 -12.71
CA THR A 80 -21.74 -10.59 -13.47
C THR A 80 -23.08 -11.08 -12.90
N GLY A 81 -23.03 -11.99 -11.90
CA GLY A 81 -24.22 -12.57 -11.26
C GLY A 81 -24.94 -11.64 -10.29
N ASP A 82 -25.94 -12.17 -9.62
CA ASP A 82 -26.72 -11.46 -8.61
C ASP A 82 -25.83 -11.05 -7.42
N PRO A 83 -25.98 -9.83 -6.87
CA PRO A 83 -25.29 -9.40 -5.63
C PRO A 83 -25.43 -10.39 -4.47
N ALA A 84 -26.57 -11.09 -4.34
CA ALA A 84 -26.75 -12.10 -3.30
C ALA A 84 -25.77 -13.26 -3.44
N GLN A 85 -25.50 -13.71 -4.67
CA GLN A 85 -24.50 -14.76 -4.91
C GLN A 85 -23.08 -14.28 -4.61
N VAL A 86 -22.78 -13.00 -4.93
CA VAL A 86 -21.49 -12.38 -4.60
C VAL A 86 -21.30 -12.35 -3.07
N TYR A 87 -22.37 -12.02 -2.33
CA TYR A 87 -22.36 -12.03 -0.87
C TYR A 87 -22.07 -13.43 -0.32
N GLU A 88 -22.79 -14.46 -0.80
CA GLU A 88 -22.60 -15.83 -0.32
C GLU A 88 -21.15 -16.32 -0.50
N VAL A 89 -20.59 -16.08 -1.67
CA VAL A 89 -19.20 -16.47 -1.94
C VAL A 89 -18.20 -15.65 -1.11
N ALA A 90 -18.39 -14.34 -1.00
CA ALA A 90 -17.53 -13.49 -0.19
C ALA A 90 -17.61 -13.86 1.30
N GLU A 91 -18.80 -14.19 1.79
CA GLU A 91 -19.01 -14.61 3.18
C GLU A 91 -18.34 -15.94 3.50
N GLN A 92 -18.43 -16.93 2.59
CA GLN A 92 -17.69 -18.19 2.73
C GLN A 92 -16.17 -17.96 2.81
N ILE A 93 -15.64 -17.07 1.96
CA ILE A 93 -14.21 -16.70 2.01
C ILE A 93 -13.88 -16.03 3.34
N ARG A 94 -14.71 -15.11 3.81
CA ARG A 94 -14.54 -14.41 5.09
C ARG A 94 -14.50 -15.39 6.25
N GLU A 95 -15.45 -16.34 6.31
CA GLU A 95 -15.54 -17.34 7.39
C GLU A 95 -14.33 -18.26 7.40
N GLU A 96 -13.91 -18.77 6.23
CA GLU A 96 -12.74 -19.64 6.12
C GLU A 96 -11.45 -18.89 6.47
N ALA A 97 -11.32 -17.63 6.01
CA ALA A 97 -10.18 -16.78 6.35
C ALA A 97 -10.11 -16.50 7.86
N GLN A 98 -11.25 -16.20 8.50
CA GLN A 98 -11.32 -15.99 9.94
C GLN A 98 -11.02 -17.28 10.73
N ALA A 99 -11.55 -18.43 10.28
CA ALA A 99 -11.32 -19.73 10.87
C ALA A 99 -9.85 -20.18 10.76
N SER A 100 -9.13 -19.72 9.75
CA SER A 100 -7.71 -20.04 9.56
C SER A 100 -6.80 -19.57 10.71
N GLY A 101 -7.26 -18.62 11.55
CA GLY A 101 -6.48 -18.00 12.63
C GLY A 101 -5.28 -17.17 12.16
N ARG A 102 -5.19 -16.84 10.86
CA ARG A 102 -4.10 -16.05 10.25
C ARG A 102 -4.38 -14.56 10.23
N PHE A 103 -5.63 -14.19 10.46
CA PHE A 103 -6.11 -12.82 10.46
C PHE A 103 -6.71 -12.45 11.82
N ILE A 104 -6.43 -11.22 12.26
CA ILE A 104 -7.06 -10.64 13.45
C ILE A 104 -8.54 -10.40 13.16
N VAL A 105 -8.82 -9.89 11.96
CA VAL A 105 -10.17 -9.61 11.47
C VAL A 105 -10.24 -9.72 9.95
N VAL A 106 -11.37 -10.20 9.46
CA VAL A 106 -11.77 -10.15 8.05
C VAL A 106 -13.18 -9.61 7.96
N GLN A 107 -13.39 -8.57 7.18
CA GLN A 107 -14.69 -7.91 7.00
C GLN A 107 -15.13 -8.02 5.54
N ASN A 108 -16.44 -8.12 5.34
CA ASN A 108 -17.08 -8.08 4.03
C ASN A 108 -17.84 -6.76 3.89
N SER A 109 -17.57 -5.98 2.83
CA SER A 109 -18.27 -4.71 2.58
C SER A 109 -19.74 -4.91 2.20
N LEU A 110 -20.05 -6.04 1.56
CA LEU A 110 -21.42 -6.41 1.19
C LEU A 110 -22.04 -7.23 2.34
N ALA A 111 -22.54 -6.55 3.36
CA ALA A 111 -23.18 -7.20 4.49
C ALA A 111 -24.70 -7.11 4.37
N TYR A 112 -25.39 -8.23 4.58
CA TYR A 112 -26.85 -8.30 4.70
C TYR A 112 -27.24 -8.20 6.20
N ASP A 113 -26.99 -7.05 6.80
CA ASP A 113 -27.15 -6.79 8.23
C ASP A 113 -28.10 -5.65 8.56
N THR A 114 -28.62 -4.99 7.53
CA THR A 114 -29.48 -3.82 7.72
C THR A 114 -30.93 -4.16 7.47
N THR A 115 -31.77 -3.81 8.44
CA THR A 115 -33.22 -3.94 8.31
C THR A 115 -33.74 -2.81 7.44
N GLN A 116 -34.34 -3.16 6.30
CA GLN A 116 -34.98 -2.21 5.37
C GLN A 116 -36.49 -2.39 5.37
N VAL A 117 -37.19 -1.29 5.30
CA VAL A 117 -38.65 -1.25 5.10
C VAL A 117 -38.93 -1.02 3.61
N LEU A 118 -39.47 -2.05 2.98
CA LEU A 118 -39.89 -1.97 1.59
C LEU A 118 -41.35 -1.55 1.52
N VAL A 119 -41.62 -0.41 0.91
CA VAL A 119 -42.98 0.09 0.65
C VAL A 119 -43.31 -0.15 -0.81
N SER A 120 -44.14 -1.14 -1.09
CA SER A 120 -44.60 -1.51 -2.43
C SER A 120 -45.95 -0.89 -2.72
N VAL A 121 -46.04 -0.08 -3.80
CA VAL A 121 -47.28 0.54 -4.21
C VAL A 121 -48.06 -0.38 -5.13
N ASP A 122 -49.30 -0.68 -4.72
CA ASP A 122 -50.30 -1.36 -5.59
C ASP A 122 -50.83 -0.34 -6.60
N ARG A 123 -50.28 -0.38 -7.82
CA ARG A 123 -50.57 0.59 -8.87
C ARG A 123 -52.03 0.54 -9.35
N ASP A 124 -52.64 -0.63 -9.35
CA ASP A 124 -54.04 -0.81 -9.80
C ASP A 124 -55.01 -0.19 -8.79
N ARG A 125 -54.80 -0.46 -7.50
CA ARG A 125 -55.61 0.18 -6.43
C ARG A 125 -55.39 1.69 -6.37
N ALA A 126 -54.15 2.15 -6.51
CA ALA A 126 -53.82 3.56 -6.54
C ALA A 126 -54.51 4.27 -7.73
N ALA A 127 -54.51 3.65 -8.91
CA ALA A 127 -55.20 4.18 -10.10
C ALA A 127 -56.72 4.25 -9.90
N ALA A 128 -57.35 3.19 -9.31
CA ALA A 128 -58.76 3.15 -9.01
C ALA A 128 -59.21 4.28 -8.05
N LEU A 129 -58.29 4.70 -7.16
CA LEU A 129 -58.52 5.80 -6.20
C LEU A 129 -58.02 7.17 -6.72
N ASN A 130 -57.67 7.27 -7.98
CA ASN A 130 -57.09 8.48 -8.61
C ASN A 130 -55.85 9.04 -7.86
N LEU A 131 -55.00 8.14 -7.40
CA LEU A 131 -53.74 8.44 -6.71
C LEU A 131 -52.55 8.11 -7.61
N PRO A 132 -51.83 9.11 -8.16
CA PRO A 132 -50.59 8.88 -8.87
C PRO A 132 -49.49 8.28 -7.94
N ALA A 133 -48.77 7.28 -8.38
CA ALA A 133 -47.68 6.69 -7.61
C ALA A 133 -46.60 7.73 -7.22
N SER A 134 -46.37 8.73 -8.07
CA SER A 134 -45.47 9.84 -7.78
C SER A 134 -45.88 10.64 -6.56
N GLN A 135 -47.18 10.83 -6.36
CA GLN A 135 -47.72 11.58 -5.21
C GLN A 135 -47.58 10.76 -3.90
N ILE A 136 -47.78 9.45 -3.98
CA ILE A 136 -47.48 8.55 -2.84
C ILE A 136 -46.02 8.66 -2.46
N GLY A 137 -45.10 8.52 -3.45
CA GLY A 137 -43.66 8.60 -3.22
C GLY A 137 -43.21 9.95 -2.66
N SER A 138 -43.74 11.08 -3.23
CA SER A 138 -43.42 12.41 -2.72
C SER A 138 -43.92 12.65 -1.29
N THR A 139 -45.11 12.14 -0.94
CA THR A 139 -45.64 12.25 0.41
C THR A 139 -44.79 11.44 1.41
N LEU A 140 -44.41 10.22 1.07
CA LEU A 140 -43.52 9.41 1.92
C LEU A 140 -42.16 10.09 2.08
N SER A 141 -41.58 10.58 1.00
CA SER A 141 -40.29 11.29 1.05
C SER A 141 -40.34 12.54 1.93
N LEU A 142 -41.46 13.26 1.92
CA LEU A 142 -41.64 14.43 2.77
C LEU A 142 -41.86 14.08 4.26
N LEU A 143 -42.56 12.98 4.54
CA LEU A 143 -42.91 12.63 5.92
C LEU A 143 -41.77 11.89 6.66
N VAL A 144 -41.06 11.01 5.98
CA VAL A 144 -40.05 10.15 6.61
C VAL A 144 -38.63 10.34 6.07
N GLY A 145 -38.47 11.05 4.95
CA GLY A 145 -37.19 11.36 4.36
C GLY A 145 -36.51 12.57 5.02
N ASP A 146 -35.31 12.83 4.62
CA ASP A 146 -34.45 13.95 5.05
C ASP A 146 -34.25 15.01 3.93
N GLY A 147 -35.03 14.91 2.86
CA GLY A 147 -34.98 15.84 1.74
C GLY A 147 -35.41 17.25 2.10
N ALA A 148 -34.62 18.26 1.71
CA ALA A 148 -34.99 19.64 1.86
C ALA A 148 -36.14 20.01 0.92
N ILE A 149 -37.23 20.60 1.46
CA ILE A 149 -38.38 21.11 0.69
C ILE A 149 -38.16 22.54 0.21
N SER A 150 -37.37 23.33 0.92
CA SER A 150 -36.96 24.67 0.57
C SER A 150 -35.69 25.07 1.29
N ARG A 151 -35.17 26.26 0.95
CA ARG A 151 -34.03 26.87 1.64
C ARG A 151 -34.38 28.30 2.03
N PHE A 152 -33.80 28.76 3.14
CA PHE A 152 -33.87 30.18 3.50
C PHE A 152 -32.46 30.65 3.88
N ASP A 153 -32.21 31.91 3.56
CA ASP A 153 -30.92 32.53 3.86
C ASP A 153 -31.04 33.37 5.13
N ARG A 154 -30.08 33.21 6.04
CA ARG A 154 -29.98 34.01 7.25
C ARG A 154 -28.50 34.23 7.61
N ASP A 155 -28.12 35.47 7.87
CA ASP A 155 -26.76 35.85 8.32
C ASP A 155 -25.66 35.31 7.37
N SER A 156 -25.87 35.40 6.05
CA SER A 156 -24.99 34.91 4.98
C SER A 156 -24.83 33.37 4.91
N ASN A 157 -25.64 32.62 5.64
CA ASN A 157 -25.70 31.16 5.57
C ASN A 157 -27.04 30.72 4.98
N SER A 158 -27.03 29.65 4.17
CA SER A 158 -28.22 29.03 3.62
C SER A 158 -28.59 27.80 4.44
N TYR A 159 -29.84 27.74 4.88
CA TYR A 159 -30.37 26.65 5.71
C TYR A 159 -31.45 25.89 4.96
N ASP A 160 -31.35 24.56 5.02
CA ASP A 160 -32.36 23.67 4.46
C ASP A 160 -33.58 23.58 5.40
N VAL A 161 -34.77 23.58 4.83
CA VAL A 161 -36.00 23.29 5.55
C VAL A 161 -36.42 21.86 5.29
N ILE A 162 -36.27 21.00 6.31
CA ILE A 162 -36.61 19.60 6.25
C ILE A 162 -37.92 19.39 7.03
N MET A 163 -38.95 18.87 6.37
CA MET A 163 -40.22 18.53 6.99
C MET A 163 -40.22 17.03 7.32
N GLN A 164 -40.47 16.68 8.59
CA GLN A 164 -40.53 15.31 9.04
C GLN A 164 -41.66 15.12 10.06
N VAL A 165 -42.19 13.91 10.12
CA VAL A 165 -43.06 13.52 11.23
C VAL A 165 -42.27 13.33 12.52
N PRO A 166 -42.90 13.42 13.72
CA PRO A 166 -42.25 13.09 14.98
C PRO A 166 -41.57 11.71 14.94
N GLN A 167 -40.48 11.57 15.69
CA GLN A 167 -39.65 10.34 15.69
C GLN A 167 -40.43 9.07 16.03
N GLU A 168 -41.38 9.15 16.93
CA GLU A 168 -42.27 8.02 17.33
C GLU A 168 -43.06 7.42 16.15
N TYR A 169 -43.32 8.17 15.09
CA TYR A 169 -43.95 7.67 13.86
C TYR A 169 -42.92 7.09 12.89
N ARG A 170 -41.68 7.54 12.95
CA ARG A 170 -40.59 7.04 12.08
C ARG A 170 -39.99 5.72 12.59
N ASP A 171 -40.00 5.54 13.91
CA ASP A 171 -39.43 4.34 14.55
C ASP A 171 -40.29 3.08 14.37
N ASN A 172 -41.58 3.26 13.98
CA ASN A 172 -42.49 2.15 13.74
C ASN A 172 -42.98 2.12 12.29
N PRO A 173 -42.44 1.22 11.44
CA PRO A 173 -42.85 1.12 10.04
C PRO A 173 -44.34 0.87 9.80
N GLU A 174 -45.00 0.14 10.71
CA GLU A 174 -46.44 -0.18 10.56
C GLU A 174 -47.30 1.12 10.57
N ARG A 175 -46.85 2.14 11.29
CA ARG A 175 -47.58 3.43 11.37
C ARG A 175 -47.52 4.22 10.09
N LEU A 176 -46.66 3.87 9.12
CA LEU A 176 -46.66 4.50 7.78
C LEU A 176 -48.02 4.31 7.07
N GLY A 177 -48.70 3.20 7.34
CA GLY A 177 -50.02 2.95 6.81
C GLY A 177 -51.12 3.90 7.29
N GLU A 178 -50.94 4.58 8.44
CA GLU A 178 -51.89 5.55 9.01
C GLU A 178 -51.84 6.91 8.31
N PHE A 179 -50.79 7.20 7.56
CA PHE A 179 -50.67 8.45 6.83
C PHE A 179 -51.68 8.50 5.67
N HIS A 180 -52.18 9.69 5.39
CA HIS A 180 -53.17 9.94 4.34
C HIS A 180 -52.53 10.74 3.20
N VAL A 181 -52.84 10.33 1.98
CA VAL A 181 -52.46 11.05 0.75
C VAL A 181 -53.72 11.59 0.08
N ARG A 182 -53.63 12.82 -0.38
CA ARG A 182 -54.78 13.46 -1.08
C ARG A 182 -54.85 12.96 -2.51
N SER A 183 -56.01 12.41 -2.92
CA SER A 183 -56.24 12.01 -4.30
C SER A 183 -56.45 13.22 -5.22
N LEU A 184 -56.42 13.02 -6.55
CA LEU A 184 -56.73 14.08 -7.52
C LEU A 184 -58.16 14.58 -7.40
N THR A 185 -59.07 13.77 -6.83
CA THR A 185 -60.47 14.15 -6.54
C THR A 185 -60.61 14.98 -5.26
N GLY A 186 -59.54 15.12 -4.46
CA GLY A 186 -59.52 15.85 -3.19
C GLY A 186 -59.77 15.00 -1.95
N GLU A 187 -60.07 13.72 -2.10
CA GLU A 187 -60.32 12.79 -1.00
C GLU A 187 -58.99 12.38 -0.32
N MET A 188 -59.06 12.18 1.00
CA MET A 188 -57.91 11.68 1.80
C MET A 188 -57.95 10.17 1.87
N VAL A 189 -56.96 9.52 1.27
CA VAL A 189 -56.82 8.06 1.20
C VAL A 189 -55.69 7.59 2.13
N PRO A 190 -55.96 6.65 3.06
CA PRO A 190 -54.89 6.11 3.91
C PRO A 190 -53.90 5.30 3.06
N LEU A 191 -52.60 5.42 3.35
CA LEU A 191 -51.57 4.68 2.64
C LEU A 191 -51.74 3.17 2.71
N SER A 192 -52.28 2.64 3.81
CA SER A 192 -52.59 1.22 3.97
C SER A 192 -53.55 0.64 2.92
N ALA A 193 -54.33 1.48 2.24
CA ALA A 193 -55.22 1.04 1.16
C ALA A 193 -54.48 0.77 -0.17
N VAL A 194 -53.31 1.37 -0.36
CA VAL A 194 -52.61 1.43 -1.66
C VAL A 194 -51.13 0.97 -1.56
N VAL A 195 -50.60 0.69 -0.35
CA VAL A 195 -49.23 0.20 -0.18
C VAL A 195 -49.19 -1.06 0.66
N THR A 196 -48.22 -1.89 0.38
CA THR A 196 -47.82 -3.03 1.22
C THR A 196 -46.50 -2.69 1.85
N ILE A 197 -46.37 -2.85 3.16
CA ILE A 197 -45.18 -2.55 3.93
C ILE A 197 -44.57 -3.89 4.36
N GLU A 198 -43.34 -4.15 3.95
CA GLU A 198 -42.61 -5.37 4.28
C GLU A 198 -41.25 -5.01 4.89
N THR A 199 -40.89 -5.68 5.96
CA THR A 199 -39.58 -5.56 6.56
C THR A 199 -38.72 -6.70 6.07
N ARG A 200 -37.55 -6.38 5.49
CA ARG A 200 -36.58 -7.36 5.00
C ARG A 200 -35.17 -7.01 5.45
N VAL A 201 -34.33 -8.02 5.52
CA VAL A 201 -32.88 -7.81 5.67
C VAL A 201 -32.30 -7.63 4.27
N ALA A 202 -31.54 -6.58 4.08
CA ALA A 202 -30.93 -6.24 2.82
C ALA A 202 -29.55 -5.58 3.03
N PRO A 203 -28.68 -5.57 2.03
CA PRO A 203 -27.45 -4.82 2.13
C PRO A 203 -27.74 -3.33 2.08
N GLN A 204 -26.97 -2.56 2.82
CA GLN A 204 -27.11 -1.11 2.87
C GLN A 204 -26.74 -0.45 1.53
N ALA A 205 -25.71 -0.97 0.87
CA ALA A 205 -25.27 -0.56 -0.44
C ALA A 205 -24.86 -1.79 -1.27
N ILE A 206 -25.10 -1.73 -2.57
CA ILE A 206 -24.60 -2.71 -3.53
C ILE A 206 -23.46 -2.04 -4.28
N GLU A 207 -22.26 -2.57 -4.11
CA GLU A 207 -21.05 -2.03 -4.71
C GLU A 207 -20.78 -2.66 -6.08
N GLN A 208 -20.20 -1.88 -6.96
CA GLN A 208 -19.68 -2.34 -8.24
C GLN A 208 -18.22 -1.97 -8.37
N PHE A 209 -17.42 -2.92 -8.84
CA PHE A 209 -16.03 -2.72 -9.16
C PHE A 209 -15.78 -3.12 -10.62
N ASN A 210 -15.19 -2.22 -11.40
CA ASN A 210 -15.01 -2.41 -12.86
C ASN A 210 -16.33 -2.81 -13.58
N GLN A 211 -17.46 -2.21 -13.19
CA GLN A 211 -18.81 -2.48 -13.72
C GLN A 211 -19.36 -3.88 -13.42
N LEU A 212 -18.74 -4.64 -12.53
CA LEU A 212 -19.24 -5.92 -12.04
C LEU A 212 -19.74 -5.77 -10.61
N ASN A 213 -20.77 -6.52 -10.24
CA ASN A 213 -21.22 -6.60 -8.86
C ASN A 213 -20.09 -7.14 -8.00
N SER A 214 -19.81 -6.51 -6.89
CA SER A 214 -18.62 -6.82 -6.09
C SER A 214 -18.88 -6.80 -4.60
N ALA A 215 -18.05 -7.54 -3.88
CA ALA A 215 -17.87 -7.47 -2.44
C ALA A 215 -16.38 -7.31 -2.15
N THR A 216 -16.03 -6.35 -1.32
CA THR A 216 -14.65 -6.11 -0.92
C THR A 216 -14.38 -6.76 0.45
N LEU A 217 -13.50 -7.75 0.47
CA LEU A 217 -13.00 -8.35 1.70
C LEU A 217 -11.80 -7.54 2.18
N THR A 218 -11.94 -6.90 3.33
CA THR A 218 -10.83 -6.19 3.97
C THR A 218 -10.33 -6.99 5.18
N ALA A 219 -9.01 -7.08 5.34
CA ALA A 219 -8.43 -7.92 6.38
C ALA A 219 -7.24 -7.29 7.07
N LEU A 220 -7.04 -7.66 8.34
CA LEU A 220 -5.86 -7.34 9.13
C LEU A 220 -5.13 -8.65 9.45
N PRO A 221 -3.92 -8.86 8.95
CA PRO A 221 -3.16 -10.06 9.23
C PRO A 221 -2.65 -10.08 10.67
N MET A 222 -2.27 -11.26 11.18
CA MET A 222 -1.65 -11.42 12.49
C MET A 222 -0.34 -10.63 12.57
N ILE A 223 -0.03 -10.15 13.77
CA ILE A 223 1.19 -9.39 14.06
C ILE A 223 2.42 -10.19 13.61
N GLY A 224 3.32 -9.54 12.85
CA GLY A 224 4.52 -10.17 12.29
C GLY A 224 4.35 -10.71 10.86
N THR A 225 3.13 -10.70 10.31
CA THR A 225 2.87 -11.05 8.91
C THR A 225 2.88 -9.78 8.06
N SER A 226 3.60 -9.79 6.94
CA SER A 226 3.58 -8.65 6.00
C SER A 226 2.22 -8.55 5.31
N THR A 227 1.86 -7.35 4.83
CA THR A 227 0.62 -7.14 4.07
C THR A 227 0.58 -8.03 2.82
N GLY A 228 1.71 -8.19 2.12
CA GLY A 228 1.82 -9.03 0.93
C GLY A 228 1.62 -10.51 1.21
N ASP A 229 2.23 -11.03 2.28
CA ASP A 229 2.02 -12.43 2.69
C ASP A 229 0.57 -12.65 3.13
N GLY A 230 -0.01 -11.71 3.87
CA GLY A 230 -1.41 -11.76 4.26
C GLY A 230 -2.35 -11.75 3.06
N LEU A 231 -2.08 -10.92 2.04
CA LEU A 231 -2.84 -10.89 0.80
C LEU A 231 -2.73 -12.21 0.04
N ALA A 232 -1.53 -12.78 -0.07
CA ALA A 232 -1.32 -14.08 -0.71
C ALA A 232 -2.08 -15.19 0.02
N MET A 233 -2.07 -15.19 1.36
CA MET A 233 -2.83 -16.15 2.18
C MET A 233 -4.36 -16.02 1.94
N LEU A 234 -4.88 -14.79 1.84
CA LEU A 234 -6.29 -14.56 1.57
C LEU A 234 -6.68 -15.02 0.16
N GLU A 235 -5.80 -14.79 -0.84
CA GLU A 235 -5.99 -15.33 -2.19
C GLU A 235 -6.03 -16.85 -2.22
N ASP A 236 -5.11 -17.50 -1.54
CA ASP A 236 -5.02 -18.97 -1.49
C ASP A 236 -6.29 -19.60 -0.87
N ILE A 237 -6.90 -18.92 0.10
CA ILE A 237 -8.18 -19.31 0.68
C ILE A 237 -9.32 -19.04 -0.31
N ALA A 238 -9.32 -17.88 -0.97
CA ALA A 238 -10.40 -17.47 -1.85
C ALA A 238 -10.47 -18.31 -3.15
N ARG A 239 -9.33 -18.60 -3.79
CA ARG A 239 -9.26 -19.28 -5.11
C ARG A 239 -10.07 -20.58 -5.21
N PRO A 240 -9.97 -21.54 -4.26
CA PRO A 240 -10.73 -22.79 -4.34
C PRO A 240 -12.23 -22.61 -4.11
N LEU A 241 -12.65 -21.50 -3.47
CA LEU A 241 -14.05 -21.21 -3.12
C LEU A 241 -14.79 -20.46 -4.25
N LEU A 242 -14.07 -20.00 -5.30
CA LEU A 242 -14.67 -19.22 -6.38
C LEU A 242 -15.38 -20.12 -7.39
N PRO A 243 -16.70 -19.96 -7.58
CA PRO A 243 -17.42 -20.62 -8.66
C PRO A 243 -17.03 -20.07 -10.04
N GLY A 244 -17.44 -20.78 -11.10
CA GLY A 244 -17.28 -20.26 -12.47
C GLY A 244 -18.00 -18.92 -12.67
N GLY A 245 -17.32 -17.95 -13.29
CA GLY A 245 -17.85 -16.60 -13.52
C GLY A 245 -17.57 -15.60 -12.40
N PHE A 246 -16.80 -16.01 -11.37
CA PHE A 246 -16.29 -15.12 -10.35
C PHE A 246 -14.82 -14.79 -10.59
N PHE A 247 -14.44 -13.58 -10.26
CA PHE A 247 -13.08 -13.06 -10.44
C PHE A 247 -12.61 -12.39 -9.16
N ILE A 248 -11.27 -12.41 -8.96
CA ILE A 248 -10.61 -11.67 -7.91
C ILE A 248 -9.93 -10.46 -8.53
N ASP A 249 -10.04 -9.31 -7.88
CA ASP A 249 -9.26 -8.10 -8.13
C ASP A 249 -8.82 -7.50 -6.79
N TYR A 250 -8.09 -6.42 -6.83
CA TYR A 250 -7.50 -5.77 -5.66
C TYR A 250 -7.92 -4.31 -5.60
N ALA A 251 -8.12 -3.81 -4.39
CA ALA A 251 -8.39 -2.40 -4.16
C ALA A 251 -7.34 -1.77 -3.25
N ALA A 252 -7.37 -0.45 -3.15
CA ALA A 252 -6.56 0.33 -2.22
C ALA A 252 -5.07 -0.08 -2.19
N GLN A 253 -4.51 -0.31 -0.99
CA GLN A 253 -3.11 -0.67 -0.80
C GLN A 253 -2.73 -1.99 -1.48
N SER A 254 -3.62 -3.00 -1.46
CA SER A 254 -3.35 -4.30 -2.10
C SER A 254 -3.16 -4.19 -3.61
N ARG A 255 -3.87 -3.27 -4.27
CA ARG A 255 -3.67 -3.00 -5.70
C ARG A 255 -2.31 -2.38 -5.98
N LEU A 256 -1.89 -1.41 -5.16
CA LEU A 256 -0.55 -0.82 -5.26
C LEU A 256 0.53 -1.89 -5.09
N GLU A 257 0.40 -2.74 -4.10
CA GLU A 257 1.37 -3.79 -3.81
C GLU A 257 1.49 -4.81 -4.96
N LYS A 258 0.36 -5.22 -5.57
CA LYS A 258 0.37 -6.10 -6.74
C LYS A 258 0.92 -5.43 -8.00
N SER A 259 0.61 -4.15 -8.24
CA SER A 259 1.10 -3.42 -9.41
C SER A 259 2.57 -3.02 -9.27
N GLU A 260 2.98 -2.57 -8.09
CA GLU A 260 4.35 -2.09 -7.85
C GLU A 260 5.35 -3.23 -7.70
N GLY A 261 4.96 -4.38 -7.11
CA GLY A 261 5.84 -5.50 -6.89
C GLY A 261 6.52 -6.03 -8.17
N SER A 262 5.81 -6.08 -9.29
CA SER A 262 6.37 -6.46 -10.60
C SER A 262 7.23 -5.35 -11.21
N THR A 263 6.85 -4.10 -11.07
CA THR A 263 7.54 -2.92 -11.61
C THR A 263 8.91 -2.74 -10.99
N ILE A 264 9.04 -2.96 -9.69
CA ILE A 264 10.33 -2.82 -8.99
C ILE A 264 11.32 -3.91 -9.41
N ILE A 265 10.87 -5.15 -9.62
CA ILE A 265 11.73 -6.22 -10.13
C ILE A 265 12.27 -5.85 -11.53
N VAL A 266 11.40 -5.34 -12.41
CA VAL A 266 11.81 -4.88 -13.74
C VAL A 266 12.80 -3.72 -13.62
N ALA A 267 12.53 -2.74 -12.77
CA ALA A 267 13.44 -1.61 -12.52
C ALA A 267 14.80 -2.07 -11.99
N PHE A 268 14.82 -3.05 -11.08
CA PHE A 268 16.04 -3.64 -10.52
C PHE A 268 16.89 -4.33 -11.60
N VAL A 269 16.27 -5.18 -12.43
CA VAL A 269 16.95 -5.85 -13.54
C VAL A 269 17.44 -4.84 -14.56
N LEU A 270 16.62 -3.85 -14.91
CA LEU A 270 16.99 -2.78 -15.83
C LEU A 270 18.18 -1.96 -15.30
N ALA A 271 18.19 -1.65 -14.00
CA ALA A 271 19.31 -0.94 -13.37
C ALA A 271 20.62 -1.74 -13.52
N ILE A 272 20.60 -3.06 -13.27
CA ILE A 272 21.77 -3.91 -13.46
C ILE A 272 22.22 -3.93 -14.93
N VAL A 273 21.29 -4.05 -15.88
CA VAL A 273 21.59 -4.04 -17.33
C VAL A 273 22.20 -2.71 -17.75
N VAL A 274 21.62 -1.58 -17.33
CA VAL A 274 22.14 -0.25 -17.65
C VAL A 274 23.55 -0.05 -17.07
N ILE A 275 23.75 -0.43 -15.80
CA ILE A 275 25.09 -0.36 -15.18
C ILE A 275 26.08 -1.23 -15.95
N TYR A 276 25.69 -2.47 -16.31
CA TYR A 276 26.53 -3.36 -17.11
C TYR A 276 26.93 -2.73 -18.45
N LEU A 277 25.97 -2.17 -19.21
CA LEU A 277 26.21 -1.56 -20.51
C LEU A 277 27.11 -0.32 -20.41
N VAL A 278 26.87 0.55 -19.43
CA VAL A 278 27.70 1.73 -19.18
C VAL A 278 29.13 1.32 -18.84
N LEU A 279 29.29 0.33 -17.95
CA LEU A 279 30.62 -0.20 -17.60
C LEU A 279 31.29 -0.89 -18.78
N ALA A 280 30.55 -1.65 -19.59
CA ALA A 280 31.09 -2.32 -20.77
C ALA A 280 31.63 -1.31 -21.79
N ALA A 281 30.92 -0.20 -21.99
CA ALA A 281 31.39 0.91 -22.83
C ALA A 281 32.61 1.61 -22.24
N GLN A 282 32.64 1.86 -20.92
CA GLN A 282 33.73 2.58 -20.25
C GLN A 282 35.02 1.75 -20.20
N PHE A 283 34.91 0.43 -19.96
CA PHE A 283 36.06 -0.45 -19.86
C PHE A 283 36.47 -1.10 -21.20
N GLU A 284 35.71 -0.87 -22.26
CA GLU A 284 35.90 -1.53 -23.57
C GLU A 284 36.02 -3.05 -23.43
N SER A 285 35.32 -3.61 -22.46
CA SER A 285 35.40 -5.01 -22.05
C SER A 285 34.07 -5.53 -21.59
N ALA A 286 33.63 -6.70 -22.04
CA ALA A 286 32.44 -7.37 -21.52
C ALA A 286 32.71 -8.16 -20.20
N ARG A 287 33.98 -8.41 -19.84
CA ARG A 287 34.35 -9.21 -18.67
C ARG A 287 34.48 -8.37 -17.41
N ASP A 288 35.05 -7.19 -17.50
CA ASP A 288 35.31 -6.33 -16.35
C ASP A 288 34.01 -5.88 -15.66
N PRO A 289 32.92 -5.50 -16.36
CA PRO A 289 31.62 -5.24 -15.74
C PRO A 289 31.06 -6.44 -14.97
N LEU A 290 31.20 -7.66 -15.48
CA LEU A 290 30.75 -8.86 -14.76
C LEU A 290 31.50 -9.07 -13.44
N ILE A 291 32.81 -8.81 -13.44
CA ILE A 291 33.64 -8.89 -12.23
C ILE A 291 33.18 -7.86 -11.20
N ILE A 292 32.88 -6.62 -11.64
CA ILE A 292 32.41 -5.54 -10.78
C ILE A 292 31.02 -5.85 -10.22
N LEU A 293 30.09 -6.30 -11.06
CA LEU A 293 28.73 -6.63 -10.66
C LEU A 293 28.62 -7.82 -9.69
N MET A 294 29.67 -8.63 -9.56
CA MET A 294 29.72 -9.71 -8.57
C MET A 294 29.63 -9.18 -7.13
N SER A 295 29.91 -7.89 -6.90
CA SER A 295 29.69 -7.22 -5.61
C SER A 295 28.23 -7.05 -5.25
N VAL A 296 27.30 -7.02 -6.23
CA VAL A 296 25.88 -6.78 -6.01
C VAL A 296 25.19 -7.92 -5.24
N PRO A 297 25.29 -9.20 -5.62
CA PRO A 297 24.71 -10.29 -4.84
C PRO A 297 25.22 -10.35 -3.40
N LEU A 298 26.49 -9.99 -3.19
CA LEU A 298 27.11 -9.99 -1.87
C LEU A 298 26.56 -8.85 -0.97
N SER A 299 26.28 -7.69 -1.56
CA SER A 299 25.66 -6.59 -0.83
C SER A 299 24.20 -6.89 -0.49
N ILE A 300 23.46 -7.57 -1.39
CA ILE A 300 22.10 -8.04 -1.12
C ILE A 300 22.07 -9.01 0.05
N PHE A 301 23.03 -9.93 0.12
CA PHE A 301 23.19 -10.82 1.28
C PHE A 301 23.32 -10.01 2.58
N GLY A 302 24.12 -8.93 2.57
CA GLY A 302 24.27 -8.01 3.70
C GLY A 302 22.94 -7.36 4.14
N VAL A 303 21.99 -7.18 3.24
CA VAL A 303 20.65 -6.65 3.54
C VAL A 303 19.72 -7.74 4.07
N ILE A 304 19.77 -8.93 3.49
CA ILE A 304 18.89 -10.04 3.89
C ILE A 304 19.13 -10.43 5.36
N VAL A 305 20.35 -10.36 5.85
CA VAL A 305 20.68 -10.72 7.25
C VAL A 305 19.87 -9.90 8.27
N PRO A 306 19.92 -8.57 8.31
CA PRO A 306 19.14 -7.80 9.29
C PRO A 306 17.62 -7.91 9.08
N LEU A 307 17.15 -8.08 7.84
CA LEU A 307 15.73 -8.30 7.59
C LEU A 307 15.25 -9.64 8.18
N ASN A 308 16.00 -10.72 8.03
CA ASN A 308 15.68 -12.00 8.65
C ASN A 308 15.82 -12.02 10.18
N LEU A 309 16.62 -11.12 10.75
CA LEU A 309 16.71 -10.93 12.19
C LEU A 309 15.53 -10.11 12.77
N GLY A 310 14.56 -9.75 11.92
CA GLY A 310 13.38 -9.00 12.36
C GLY A 310 13.58 -7.51 12.57
N LEU A 311 14.72 -6.94 12.11
CA LEU A 311 15.00 -5.51 12.22
C LEU A 311 14.24 -4.66 11.20
N GLY A 312 13.59 -5.30 10.23
CA GLY A 312 12.79 -4.64 9.21
C GLY A 312 12.03 -5.63 8.35
N THR A 313 11.11 -5.14 7.51
CA THR A 313 10.33 -5.93 6.56
C THR A 313 10.65 -5.54 5.13
N LEU A 314 10.44 -6.45 4.18
CA LEU A 314 10.55 -6.14 2.77
C LEU A 314 9.34 -5.28 2.36
N ASN A 315 9.58 -4.01 2.12
CA ASN A 315 8.56 -3.03 1.72
C ASN A 315 9.13 -2.11 0.62
N ILE A 316 8.32 -1.18 0.13
CA ILE A 316 8.71 -0.29 -0.97
C ILE A 316 9.97 0.53 -0.64
N TYR A 317 10.15 0.94 0.62
CA TYR A 317 11.31 1.72 1.05
C TYR A 317 12.60 0.90 1.09
N THR A 318 12.52 -0.35 1.56
CA THR A 318 13.66 -1.28 1.51
C THR A 318 14.04 -1.63 0.08
N GLN A 319 13.06 -1.74 -0.83
CA GLN A 319 13.29 -2.02 -2.25
C GLN A 319 13.96 -0.83 -2.97
N VAL A 320 13.54 0.40 -2.68
CA VAL A 320 14.23 1.61 -3.16
C VAL A 320 15.64 1.71 -2.60
N GLY A 321 15.83 1.34 -1.32
CA GLY A 321 17.14 1.22 -0.70
C GLY A 321 18.05 0.22 -1.42
N LEU A 322 17.52 -0.93 -1.85
CA LEU A 322 18.24 -1.94 -2.62
C LEU A 322 18.71 -1.42 -3.99
N ILE A 323 17.84 -0.71 -4.72
CA ILE A 323 18.22 -0.09 -6.01
C ILE A 323 19.35 0.92 -5.81
N THR A 324 19.24 1.75 -4.78
CA THR A 324 20.27 2.74 -4.43
C THR A 324 21.58 2.05 -4.06
N LEU A 325 21.52 0.94 -3.32
CA LEU A 325 22.68 0.17 -2.89
C LEU A 325 23.50 -0.38 -4.08
N ILE A 326 22.84 -0.82 -5.17
CA ILE A 326 23.53 -1.30 -6.37
C ILE A 326 24.49 -0.21 -6.90
N GLY A 327 24.02 1.02 -7.02
CA GLY A 327 24.85 2.13 -7.48
C GLY A 327 26.02 2.46 -6.53
N LEU A 328 25.77 2.35 -5.22
CA LEU A 328 26.79 2.66 -4.22
C LEU A 328 27.89 1.59 -4.16
N ILE A 329 27.54 0.30 -4.23
CA ILE A 329 28.50 -0.78 -4.10
C ILE A 329 29.34 -1.00 -5.34
N THR A 330 28.78 -0.80 -6.54
CA THR A 330 29.50 -0.93 -7.80
C THR A 330 30.68 0.03 -7.89
N LYS A 331 30.60 1.20 -7.26
CA LYS A 331 31.71 2.17 -7.19
C LYS A 331 32.99 1.56 -6.61
N HIS A 332 32.89 0.70 -5.61
CA HIS A 332 34.07 0.08 -4.99
C HIS A 332 34.72 -0.94 -5.94
N GLY A 333 33.92 -1.72 -6.66
CA GLY A 333 34.40 -2.63 -7.70
C GLY A 333 35.08 -1.89 -8.85
N ILE A 334 34.50 -0.78 -9.30
CA ILE A 334 35.06 0.08 -10.36
C ILE A 334 36.46 0.57 -9.96
N LEU A 335 36.59 1.15 -8.75
CA LEU A 335 37.88 1.70 -8.29
C LEU A 335 38.96 0.63 -8.20
N LEU A 336 38.65 -0.61 -7.84
CA LEU A 336 39.61 -1.70 -7.78
C LEU A 336 40.02 -2.20 -9.15
N VAL A 337 39.05 -2.45 -10.03
CA VAL A 337 39.29 -3.06 -11.35
C VAL A 337 39.95 -2.07 -12.29
N GLU A 338 39.51 -0.83 -12.33
CA GLU A 338 40.08 0.22 -13.16
C GLU A 338 41.55 0.44 -12.83
N PHE A 339 41.85 0.60 -11.55
CA PHE A 339 43.22 0.84 -11.13
C PHE A 339 44.12 -0.38 -11.33
N ALA A 340 43.60 -1.61 -11.16
CA ALA A 340 44.32 -2.80 -11.49
C ALA A 340 44.64 -2.88 -12.99
N ASN A 341 43.68 -2.55 -13.85
CA ASN A 341 43.87 -2.49 -15.30
C ASN A 341 44.89 -1.40 -15.70
N GLN A 342 44.84 -0.25 -15.06
CA GLN A 342 45.80 0.86 -15.28
C GLN A 342 47.25 0.41 -14.95
N LEU A 343 47.46 -0.17 -13.71
CA LEU A 343 48.78 -0.64 -13.30
C LEU A 343 49.33 -1.72 -14.24
N ARG A 344 48.45 -2.58 -14.73
CA ARG A 344 48.87 -3.65 -15.68
C ARG A 344 49.27 -3.08 -17.03
N ARG A 345 48.60 -2.05 -17.51
CA ARG A 345 48.91 -1.38 -18.77
C ARG A 345 50.23 -0.57 -18.66
N GLU A 346 50.44 0.19 -17.58
CA GLU A 346 51.59 1.07 -17.38
C GLU A 346 52.85 0.31 -16.94
N GLN A 347 52.73 -0.71 -16.09
CA GLN A 347 53.86 -1.38 -15.47
C GLN A 347 54.06 -2.81 -15.96
N GLY A 348 53.22 -3.30 -16.87
CA GLY A 348 53.32 -4.66 -17.39
C GLY A 348 53.10 -5.77 -16.35
N LEU A 349 52.37 -5.47 -15.25
CA LEU A 349 52.18 -6.39 -14.15
C LEU A 349 51.23 -7.55 -14.53
N ASP A 350 51.51 -8.74 -13.94
CA ASP A 350 50.58 -9.88 -14.02
C ASP A 350 49.26 -9.56 -13.30
N ARG A 351 48.19 -10.30 -13.62
CA ARG A 351 46.86 -10.14 -13.06
C ARG A 351 46.83 -10.09 -11.54
N ALA A 352 47.54 -11.02 -10.90
CA ALA A 352 47.62 -11.12 -9.45
C ALA A 352 48.41 -9.94 -8.86
N ALA A 353 49.57 -9.62 -9.42
CA ALA A 353 50.40 -8.52 -8.96
C ALA A 353 49.69 -7.16 -9.13
N GLY A 354 49.07 -6.90 -10.29
CA GLY A 354 48.32 -5.67 -10.55
C GLY A 354 47.12 -5.49 -9.60
N MET A 355 46.35 -6.55 -9.35
CA MET A 355 45.23 -6.49 -8.43
C MET A 355 45.67 -6.32 -6.95
N ILE A 356 46.74 -7.01 -6.51
CA ILE A 356 47.29 -6.82 -5.16
C ILE A 356 47.81 -5.37 -4.98
N ALA A 357 48.49 -4.84 -5.96
CA ALA A 357 48.99 -3.45 -5.93
C ALA A 357 47.79 -2.47 -5.87
N SER A 358 46.76 -2.68 -6.71
CA SER A 358 45.53 -1.89 -6.70
C SER A 358 44.84 -1.96 -5.34
N ALA A 359 44.63 -3.15 -4.79
CA ALA A 359 44.00 -3.34 -3.48
C ALA A 359 44.75 -2.61 -2.36
N ARG A 360 46.09 -2.70 -2.33
CA ARG A 360 46.90 -1.97 -1.34
C ARG A 360 46.76 -0.45 -1.42
N LEU A 361 46.76 0.11 -2.62
CA LEU A 361 46.67 1.57 -2.82
C LEU A 361 45.24 2.10 -2.63
N ARG A 362 44.24 1.31 -2.99
CA ARG A 362 42.83 1.73 -2.95
C ARG A 362 42.09 1.34 -1.65
N LEU A 363 42.68 0.51 -0.78
CA LEU A 363 42.06 0.11 0.47
C LEU A 363 41.63 1.29 1.34
N ARG A 364 42.53 2.25 1.57
CA ARG A 364 42.22 3.43 2.38
C ARG A 364 41.10 4.29 1.78
N PRO A 365 41.13 4.70 0.50
CA PRO A 365 40.04 5.44 -0.14
C PRO A 365 38.70 4.72 -0.09
N ILE A 366 38.67 3.40 -0.31
CA ILE A 366 37.44 2.58 -0.24
C ILE A 366 36.87 2.59 1.19
N LEU A 367 37.70 2.31 2.18
CA LEU A 367 37.23 2.30 3.58
C LEU A 367 36.76 3.69 4.04
N MET A 368 37.46 4.76 3.61
CA MET A 368 37.04 6.14 3.94
C MET A 368 35.67 6.46 3.31
N THR A 369 35.45 6.12 2.04
CA THR A 369 34.17 6.39 1.37
C THR A 369 33.05 5.52 1.93
N THR A 370 33.33 4.26 2.27
CA THR A 370 32.37 3.38 2.94
C THR A 370 31.97 3.93 4.29
N ALA A 371 32.95 4.29 5.12
CA ALA A 371 32.69 4.85 6.43
C ALA A 371 31.90 6.17 6.35
N ALA A 372 32.27 7.06 5.42
CA ALA A 372 31.55 8.32 5.19
C ALA A 372 30.10 8.06 4.77
N THR A 373 29.84 7.12 3.86
CA THR A 373 28.48 6.77 3.42
C THR A 373 27.70 6.08 4.53
N ALA A 374 28.29 5.12 5.20
CA ALA A 374 27.63 4.40 6.30
C ALA A 374 27.26 5.35 7.45
N LEU A 375 28.19 6.21 7.89
CA LEU A 375 27.92 7.22 8.92
C LEU A 375 26.92 8.29 8.43
N GLY A 376 26.98 8.66 7.14
CA GLY A 376 26.03 9.60 6.56
C GLY A 376 24.58 9.09 6.52
N VAL A 377 24.37 7.78 6.57
CA VAL A 377 23.04 7.16 6.61
C VAL A 377 22.52 6.99 8.04
N VAL A 378 23.38 7.04 9.07
CA VAL A 378 22.98 6.89 10.48
C VAL A 378 21.88 7.88 10.89
N PRO A 379 21.89 9.16 10.50
CA PRO A 379 20.80 10.09 10.81
C PRO A 379 19.44 9.66 10.25
N LEU A 380 19.40 8.92 9.13
CA LEU A 380 18.14 8.36 8.62
C LEU A 380 17.60 7.27 9.54
N MET A 381 18.47 6.50 10.17
CA MET A 381 18.11 5.40 11.07
C MET A 381 17.73 5.85 12.47
N THR A 382 18.22 7.03 12.87
CA THR A 382 17.97 7.61 14.21
C THR A 382 16.97 8.75 14.17
N ALA A 383 16.40 9.06 13.01
CA ALA A 383 15.44 10.15 12.87
C ALA A 383 14.09 9.77 13.47
N ASP A 384 13.55 10.64 14.31
CA ASP A 384 12.22 10.54 14.90
C ASP A 384 11.19 11.32 14.07
N GLY A 385 9.90 11.15 14.42
CA GLY A 385 8.80 11.89 13.83
C GLY A 385 8.20 11.27 12.58
N ALA A 386 7.48 12.08 11.79
CA ALA A 386 6.74 11.62 10.61
C ALA A 386 7.68 10.94 9.58
N GLY A 387 7.31 9.72 9.15
CA GLY A 387 8.09 8.94 8.20
C GLY A 387 9.38 8.32 8.76
N ALA A 388 9.58 8.29 10.07
CA ALA A 388 10.75 7.68 10.72
C ALA A 388 10.93 6.21 10.31
N ALA A 389 9.85 5.42 10.31
CA ALA A 389 9.90 4.00 9.91
C ALA A 389 10.35 3.81 8.45
N ALA A 390 9.90 4.67 7.54
CA ALA A 390 10.30 4.63 6.13
C ALA A 390 11.78 4.99 5.95
N ARG A 391 12.26 6.03 6.65
CA ARG A 391 13.67 6.43 6.67
C ARG A 391 14.55 5.35 7.28
N PHE A 392 14.11 4.77 8.41
CA PHE A 392 14.82 3.66 9.04
C PHE A 392 14.97 2.46 8.09
N ALA A 393 13.87 2.05 7.44
CA ALA A 393 13.88 0.92 6.51
C ALA A 393 14.88 1.11 5.36
N MET A 394 14.88 2.30 4.74
CA MET A 394 15.83 2.67 3.69
C MET A 394 17.26 2.74 4.23
N GLY A 395 17.44 3.40 5.38
CA GLY A 395 18.74 3.54 6.05
C GLY A 395 19.37 2.20 6.41
N LEU A 396 18.58 1.29 6.97
CA LEU A 396 19.01 -0.06 7.35
C LEU A 396 19.57 -0.84 6.14
N VAL A 397 18.86 -0.81 5.01
CA VAL A 397 19.27 -1.48 3.78
C VAL A 397 20.61 -0.93 3.26
N ILE A 398 20.73 0.40 3.20
CA ILE A 398 21.95 1.03 2.70
C ILE A 398 23.12 0.78 3.66
N PHE A 399 22.91 0.98 4.97
CA PHE A 399 23.94 0.81 5.98
C PHE A 399 24.47 -0.63 6.03
N SER A 400 23.59 -1.61 6.15
CA SER A 400 23.96 -3.02 6.24
C SER A 400 24.54 -3.52 4.92
N GLY A 401 23.91 -3.17 3.79
CA GLY A 401 24.34 -3.59 2.47
C GLY A 401 25.71 -3.05 2.08
N ILE A 402 25.98 -1.74 2.34
CA ILE A 402 27.29 -1.16 2.01
C ILE A 402 28.39 -1.68 2.94
N THR A 403 28.10 -1.85 4.24
CA THR A 403 29.08 -2.32 5.21
C THR A 403 29.50 -3.76 4.91
N VAL A 404 28.54 -4.67 4.84
CA VAL A 404 28.80 -6.09 4.56
C VAL A 404 29.31 -6.27 3.13
N GLY A 405 28.66 -5.58 2.17
CA GLY A 405 29.04 -5.61 0.76
C GLY A 405 30.48 -5.15 0.54
N THR A 406 30.96 -4.11 1.24
CA THR A 406 32.35 -3.65 1.10
C THR A 406 33.34 -4.68 1.63
N ILE A 407 33.04 -5.30 2.78
CA ILE A 407 33.90 -6.36 3.32
C ILE A 407 34.07 -7.48 2.28
N PHE A 408 32.96 -7.98 1.73
CA PHE A 408 33.01 -9.02 0.70
C PHE A 408 33.67 -8.54 -0.59
N THR A 409 33.40 -7.32 -1.05
CA THR A 409 33.98 -6.76 -2.28
C THR A 409 35.50 -6.73 -2.22
N LEU A 410 36.08 -6.38 -1.07
CA LEU A 410 37.52 -6.34 -0.88
C LEU A 410 38.23 -7.72 -1.04
N PHE A 411 37.49 -8.80 -0.84
CA PHE A 411 38.04 -10.17 -0.99
C PHE A 411 37.60 -10.86 -2.29
N VAL A 412 36.30 -10.74 -2.62
CA VAL A 412 35.70 -11.49 -3.72
C VAL A 412 36.07 -10.87 -5.07
N VAL A 413 35.97 -9.55 -5.21
CA VAL A 413 36.30 -8.88 -6.48
C VAL A 413 37.75 -9.13 -6.91
N PRO A 414 38.76 -9.02 -6.03
CA PRO A 414 40.15 -9.38 -6.41
C PRO A 414 40.29 -10.83 -6.84
N THR A 415 39.65 -11.77 -6.13
CA THR A 415 39.71 -13.19 -6.46
C THR A 415 39.08 -13.47 -7.83
N VAL A 416 37.88 -12.96 -8.08
CA VAL A 416 37.19 -13.13 -9.36
C VAL A 416 37.95 -12.44 -10.50
N TYR A 417 38.56 -11.28 -10.24
CA TYR A 417 39.40 -10.59 -11.22
C TYR A 417 40.57 -11.44 -11.68
N VAL A 418 41.32 -12.07 -10.75
CA VAL A 418 42.46 -12.93 -11.07
C VAL A 418 42.03 -14.15 -11.89
N LEU A 419 40.83 -14.69 -11.64
CA LEU A 419 40.31 -15.86 -12.35
C LEU A 419 39.80 -15.51 -13.76
N VAL A 420 39.08 -14.42 -13.92
CA VAL A 420 38.25 -14.10 -15.13
C VAL A 420 38.93 -13.11 -16.07
N SER A 421 39.79 -12.18 -15.56
CA SER A 421 40.37 -11.12 -16.39
C SER A 421 41.28 -11.68 -17.49
N ARG A 422 41.53 -10.90 -18.56
CA ARG A 422 42.40 -11.32 -19.69
C ARG A 422 43.84 -11.54 -19.23
N LYS A 423 44.53 -12.57 -19.77
CA LYS A 423 45.93 -12.86 -19.45
C LYS A 423 46.88 -11.78 -19.90
N GLU A 424 46.68 -11.28 -21.12
CA GLU A 424 47.46 -10.22 -21.70
C GLU A 424 46.62 -8.96 -21.93
N MET A 425 47.15 -7.80 -21.60
CA MET A 425 46.60 -6.51 -21.99
C MET A 425 47.50 -5.93 -23.09
N ALA A 426 46.89 -5.35 -24.11
CA ALA A 426 47.63 -4.60 -25.12
C ALA A 426 48.36 -3.43 -24.45
N PRO A 427 49.65 -3.20 -24.79
CA PRO A 427 50.33 -1.99 -24.33
C PRO A 427 49.59 -0.75 -24.77
N PRO A 428 49.76 0.38 -24.06
CA PRO A 428 49.18 1.67 -24.51
C PRO A 428 49.57 1.91 -25.96
N ALA A 429 48.64 2.37 -26.78
CA ALA A 429 48.98 2.86 -28.10
C ALA A 429 50.03 3.96 -27.90
N GLU A 430 51.21 3.80 -28.48
CA GLU A 430 52.20 4.88 -28.53
C GLU A 430 51.51 6.10 -29.17
N GLU A 431 51.43 7.22 -28.45
CA GLU A 431 51.04 8.48 -29.05
C GLU A 431 51.99 8.73 -30.23
N PRO A 432 51.49 9.02 -31.44
CA PRO A 432 52.39 9.31 -32.56
C PRO A 432 53.29 10.45 -32.14
N GLU A 433 54.60 10.20 -32.11
CA GLU A 433 55.61 11.24 -31.92
C GLU A 433 55.26 12.39 -32.84
N SER A 434 55.00 13.55 -32.24
CA SER A 434 54.83 14.79 -32.99
C SER A 434 56.12 15.03 -33.76
N GLU A 435 56.13 14.69 -35.07
CA GLU A 435 57.19 15.08 -35.98
C GLU A 435 57.40 16.58 -35.81
N ASP A 436 58.48 16.89 -35.15
CA ASP A 436 59.05 18.21 -34.98
C ASP A 436 59.32 18.82 -36.41
N ARG A 437 58.34 19.63 -36.89
CA ARG A 437 58.52 20.41 -38.11
C ARG A 437 59.48 21.53 -37.81
N THR A 438 60.75 21.19 -37.66
CA THR A 438 61.85 22.10 -37.90
C THR A 438 62.20 22.06 -39.40
N HIS A 439 61.51 22.80 -40.22
CA HIS A 439 62.06 23.38 -41.48
C HIS A 439 62.03 24.88 -41.35
N SER A 440 63.14 25.40 -40.88
CA SER A 440 64.09 26.20 -41.62
C SER A 440 63.47 27.27 -42.46
N ALA A 441 63.54 28.50 -41.95
CA ALA A 441 63.65 29.73 -42.76
C ALA A 441 64.99 29.76 -43.48
N ALA A 442 64.98 29.90 -44.80
CA ALA A 442 66.00 30.56 -45.61
C ALA A 442 65.24 31.41 -46.61
#